data_dbcf60ffb92caa6239ef2bea1285c5f8
#
_entry.id   dbcf60ffb92caa6239ef2bea1285c5f8
#
_cell.length_a   1.000
_cell.length_b   1.000
_cell.length_c   1.000
_cell.angle_alpha   90.00
_cell.angle_beta   90.00
_cell.angle_gamma   90.00
#
_symmetry.space_group_name_H-M   'P 1'
#
loop_
_entity.id
_entity.type
_entity.pdbx_description
1 polymer ?
#
loop_
_entity_poly.entity_id
_entity_poly.type
_entity_poly.pdbx_seq_one_letter_code
_entity_poly.pdbx_strand_id
1 'polypeptide(L)'
;MIFITPSLALGNYKNGTIAFEQGDYKTALKEFTDLAEQKDSRGQYGMGLMYDLGTGVSMNFEEAAKWYQLSAEQGNADAQNNLATMYAEGEGVEKDAHKAGKLYERAAQQGNFDAPNNLGTMYLQGLGITRNYIRAYMWFHLGEMKGDRTAKKNREFVETKMNSEEIIQANKQVKEWMRKYVGF
;
A
#
# COMPACT_ATOMS: atom_id res chain seq x y z
N MET A 1 -9.11 33.28 5.48
CA MET A 1 -8.43 31.99 5.63
C MET A 1 -9.16 31.23 6.74
N ILE A 2 -9.98 30.23 6.37
CA ILE A 2 -10.77 29.48 7.37
C ILE A 2 -9.85 28.39 7.90
N PHE A 3 -9.43 28.52 9.17
CA PHE A 3 -8.73 27.46 9.87
C PHE A 3 -9.74 26.36 10.24
N ILE A 4 -9.79 25.31 9.44
CA ILE A 4 -10.60 24.13 9.77
C ILE A 4 -9.86 23.40 10.89
N THR A 5 -10.57 23.20 12.01
CA THR A 5 -10.02 22.46 13.15
C THR A 5 -9.75 21.00 12.74
N PRO A 6 -8.72 20.35 13.27
CA PRO A 6 -8.42 18.93 12.96
C PRO A 6 -9.62 17.98 13.21
N SER A 7 -10.52 18.36 14.11
CA SER A 7 -11.73 17.60 14.43
C SER A 7 -12.76 17.61 13.28
N LEU A 8 -12.90 18.73 12.53
CA LEU A 8 -13.83 18.78 11.40
C LEU A 8 -13.31 17.94 10.22
N ALA A 9 -12.00 18.01 9.93
CA ALA A 9 -11.37 17.21 8.87
C ALA A 9 -11.53 15.71 9.13
N LEU A 10 -11.37 15.27 10.38
CA LEU A 10 -11.54 13.86 10.76
C LEU A 10 -13.00 13.40 10.59
N GLY A 11 -13.97 14.27 10.87
CA GLY A 11 -15.40 13.99 10.66
C GLY A 11 -15.72 13.73 9.18
N ASN A 12 -15.24 14.57 8.31
CA ASN A 12 -15.47 14.45 6.86
C ASN A 12 -14.88 13.17 6.28
N TYR A 13 -13.65 12.79 6.65
CA TYR A 13 -13.05 11.54 6.17
C TYR A 13 -13.89 10.32 6.58
N LYS A 14 -14.31 10.24 7.83
CA LYS A 14 -15.15 9.16 8.33
C LYS A 14 -16.49 9.10 7.58
N ASN A 15 -17.12 10.24 7.33
CA ASN A 15 -18.35 10.29 6.56
C ASN A 15 -18.14 9.81 5.12
N GLY A 16 -17.08 10.28 4.47
CA GLY A 16 -16.70 9.84 3.13
C GLY A 16 -16.48 8.34 3.03
N THR A 17 -15.76 7.75 3.99
CA THR A 17 -15.50 6.32 4.06
C THR A 17 -16.79 5.52 4.25
N ILE A 18 -17.65 5.91 5.19
CA ILE A 18 -18.93 5.23 5.42
C ILE A 18 -19.81 5.31 4.16
N ALA A 19 -19.90 6.48 3.53
CA ALA A 19 -20.66 6.66 2.30
C ALA A 19 -20.13 5.79 1.17
N PHE A 20 -18.81 5.70 1.02
CA PHE A 20 -18.15 4.85 0.05
C PHE A 20 -18.50 3.37 0.27
N GLU A 21 -18.39 2.87 1.48
CA GLU A 21 -18.72 1.48 1.86
C GLU A 21 -20.20 1.14 1.64
N GLN A 22 -21.09 2.12 1.77
CA GLN A 22 -22.54 1.98 1.55
C GLN A 22 -22.94 2.16 0.07
N GLY A 23 -21.99 2.49 -0.81
CA GLY A 23 -22.28 2.76 -2.23
C GLY A 23 -22.86 4.15 -2.51
N ASP A 24 -22.94 5.03 -1.52
CA ASP A 24 -23.29 6.44 -1.73
C ASP A 24 -22.07 7.22 -2.23
N TYR A 25 -21.71 6.91 -3.47
CA TYR A 25 -20.52 7.49 -4.11
C TYR A 25 -20.64 9.01 -4.33
N LYS A 26 -21.86 9.55 -4.37
CA LYS A 26 -22.07 11.00 -4.47
C LYS A 26 -21.62 11.72 -3.20
N THR A 27 -22.01 11.22 -2.04
CA THR A 27 -21.58 11.76 -0.75
C THR A 27 -20.08 11.51 -0.55
N ALA A 28 -19.59 10.32 -0.84
CA ALA A 28 -18.18 9.99 -0.75
C ALA A 28 -17.31 10.94 -1.60
N LEU A 29 -17.68 11.17 -2.85
CA LEU A 29 -16.99 12.10 -3.74
C LEU A 29 -16.92 13.50 -3.17
N LYS A 30 -18.03 14.02 -2.67
CA LYS A 30 -18.07 15.35 -2.05
C LYS A 30 -17.12 15.44 -0.85
N GLU A 31 -17.20 14.51 0.09
CA GLU A 31 -16.39 14.53 1.31
C GLU A 31 -14.89 14.36 1.00
N PHE A 32 -14.53 13.47 0.07
CA PHE A 32 -13.13 13.30 -0.33
C PHE A 32 -12.60 14.50 -1.13
N THR A 33 -13.41 15.12 -1.99
CA THR A 33 -13.03 16.34 -2.71
C THR A 33 -12.75 17.48 -1.72
N ASP A 34 -13.68 17.74 -0.78
CA ASP A 34 -13.54 18.79 0.22
C ASP A 34 -12.24 18.63 1.06
N LEU A 35 -11.88 17.39 1.38
CA LEU A 35 -10.62 17.07 2.07
C LEU A 35 -9.38 17.20 1.18
N ALA A 36 -9.48 16.74 -0.06
CA ALA A 36 -8.36 16.79 -1.00
C ALA A 36 -8.00 18.25 -1.38
N GLU A 37 -8.99 19.13 -1.51
CA GLU A 37 -8.78 20.58 -1.70
C GLU A 37 -8.06 21.22 -0.51
N GLN A 38 -8.26 20.69 0.70
CA GLN A 38 -7.53 21.08 1.90
C GLN A 38 -6.16 20.44 2.01
N LYS A 39 -5.74 19.67 0.99
CA LYS A 39 -4.50 18.90 0.95
C LYS A 39 -4.41 17.83 2.06
N ASP A 40 -5.53 17.35 2.59
CA ASP A 40 -5.54 16.22 3.51
C ASP A 40 -5.23 14.93 2.75
N SER A 41 -4.20 14.21 3.19
CA SER A 41 -3.74 12.99 2.52
C SER A 41 -4.80 11.90 2.44
N ARG A 42 -5.72 11.85 3.41
CA ARG A 42 -6.83 10.88 3.42
C ARG A 42 -7.87 11.18 2.35
N GLY A 43 -8.19 12.46 2.15
CA GLY A 43 -9.07 12.90 1.05
C GLY A 43 -8.44 12.62 -0.30
N GLN A 44 -7.16 12.91 -0.45
CA GLN A 44 -6.41 12.59 -1.66
C GLN A 44 -6.37 11.09 -1.94
N TYR A 45 -6.18 10.25 -0.91
CA TYR A 45 -6.29 8.80 -1.05
C TYR A 45 -7.70 8.38 -1.49
N GLY A 46 -8.75 8.95 -0.89
CA GLY A 46 -10.14 8.71 -1.27
C GLY A 46 -10.42 9.07 -2.73
N MET A 47 -9.92 10.21 -3.21
CA MET A 47 -10.03 10.59 -4.62
C MET A 47 -9.29 9.60 -5.53
N GLY A 48 -8.10 9.15 -5.13
CA GLY A 48 -7.37 8.10 -5.83
C GLY A 48 -8.21 6.83 -6.01
N LEU A 49 -8.82 6.33 -4.92
CA LEU A 49 -9.70 5.16 -4.95
C LEU A 49 -10.90 5.34 -5.87
N MET A 50 -11.53 6.51 -5.86
CA MET A 50 -12.71 6.75 -6.70
C MET A 50 -12.37 6.72 -8.19
N TYR A 51 -11.23 7.28 -8.60
CA TYR A 51 -10.77 7.22 -10.00
C TYR A 51 -10.26 5.84 -10.38
N ASP A 52 -9.61 5.13 -9.47
CA ASP A 52 -9.08 3.78 -9.67
C ASP A 52 -10.21 2.77 -9.92
N LEU A 53 -11.26 2.84 -9.11
CA LEU A 53 -12.42 1.95 -9.18
C LEU A 53 -13.53 2.44 -10.11
N GLY A 54 -13.48 3.68 -10.59
CA GLY A 54 -14.55 4.28 -11.39
C GLY A 54 -15.86 4.44 -10.62
N THR A 55 -15.79 4.69 -9.32
CA THR A 55 -16.94 4.82 -8.43
C THR A 55 -17.29 6.29 -8.20
N GLY A 56 -18.47 6.72 -8.64
CA GLY A 56 -18.91 8.12 -8.57
C GLY A 56 -18.26 9.05 -9.60
N VAL A 57 -17.21 8.60 -10.27
CA VAL A 57 -16.50 9.24 -11.38
C VAL A 57 -16.18 8.20 -12.44
N SER A 58 -15.86 8.63 -13.66
CA SER A 58 -15.33 7.72 -14.68
C SER A 58 -13.96 7.20 -14.27
N MET A 59 -13.73 5.89 -14.43
CA MET A 59 -12.44 5.27 -14.14
C MET A 59 -11.32 5.94 -14.95
N ASN A 60 -10.24 6.30 -14.26
CA ASN A 60 -9.09 6.94 -14.87
C ASN A 60 -7.83 6.68 -14.03
N PHE A 61 -7.01 5.74 -14.46
CA PHE A 61 -5.79 5.36 -13.75
C PHE A 61 -4.73 6.48 -13.69
N GLU A 62 -4.68 7.37 -14.67
CA GLU A 62 -3.74 8.50 -14.63
C GLU A 62 -4.11 9.50 -13.53
N GLU A 63 -5.42 9.80 -13.39
CA GLU A 63 -5.91 10.64 -12.30
C GLU A 63 -5.76 9.94 -10.93
N ALA A 64 -6.05 8.64 -10.85
CA ALA A 64 -5.82 7.86 -9.63
C ALA A 64 -4.36 7.93 -9.18
N ALA A 65 -3.42 7.72 -10.11
CA ALA A 65 -2.00 7.80 -9.82
C ALA A 65 -1.56 9.18 -9.29
N LYS A 66 -2.08 10.27 -9.87
CA LYS A 66 -1.79 11.64 -9.37
C LYS A 66 -2.26 11.83 -7.94
N TRP A 67 -3.49 11.40 -7.63
CA TRP A 67 -4.04 11.51 -6.29
C TRP A 67 -3.33 10.63 -5.28
N TYR A 68 -3.01 9.39 -5.65
CA TYR A 68 -2.20 8.51 -4.81
C TYR A 68 -0.80 9.08 -4.60
N GLN A 69 -0.18 9.68 -5.62
CA GLN A 69 1.13 10.33 -5.49
C GLN A 69 1.11 11.45 -4.43
N LEU A 70 0.13 12.36 -4.51
CA LEU A 70 -0.02 13.44 -3.54
C LEU A 70 -0.20 12.93 -2.10
N SER A 71 -1.00 11.89 -1.94
CA SER A 71 -1.25 11.25 -0.65
C SER A 71 -0.03 10.51 -0.12
N ALA A 72 0.66 9.76 -0.99
CA ALA A 72 1.86 8.97 -0.67
C ALA A 72 3.05 9.86 -0.26
N GLU A 73 3.20 11.03 -0.88
CA GLU A 73 4.22 12.02 -0.52
C GLU A 73 4.04 12.57 0.89
N GLN A 74 2.80 12.62 1.37
CA GLN A 74 2.46 12.98 2.75
C GLN A 74 2.55 11.80 3.73
N GLY A 75 2.96 10.62 3.25
CA GLY A 75 3.20 9.45 4.09
C GLY A 75 2.00 8.52 4.27
N ASN A 76 0.92 8.68 3.52
CA ASN A 76 -0.21 7.74 3.59
C ASN A 76 0.23 6.36 3.09
N ALA A 77 0.18 5.35 3.98
CA ALA A 77 0.69 4.01 3.70
C ALA A 77 -0.15 3.26 2.65
N ASP A 78 -1.47 3.47 2.66
CA ASP A 78 -2.37 2.82 1.71
C ASP A 78 -2.19 3.41 0.30
N ALA A 79 -2.02 4.72 0.20
CA ALA A 79 -1.69 5.38 -1.06
C ALA A 79 -0.31 4.95 -1.59
N GLN A 80 0.68 4.75 -0.72
CA GLN A 80 1.99 4.23 -1.12
C GLN A 80 1.87 2.81 -1.68
N ASN A 81 1.07 1.94 -1.05
CA ASN A 81 0.83 0.59 -1.55
C ASN A 81 0.13 0.60 -2.91
N ASN A 82 -0.95 1.39 -3.06
CA ASN A 82 -1.71 1.43 -4.31
C ASN A 82 -0.88 2.03 -5.47
N LEU A 83 -0.16 3.12 -5.20
CA LEU A 83 0.75 3.70 -6.18
C LEU A 83 1.88 2.73 -6.56
N ALA A 84 2.36 1.93 -5.61
CA ALA A 84 3.35 0.89 -5.88
C ALA A 84 2.79 -0.17 -6.85
N THR A 85 1.54 -0.59 -6.66
CA THR A 85 0.86 -1.52 -7.58
C THR A 85 0.77 -0.91 -8.97
N MET A 86 0.37 0.35 -9.09
CA MET A 86 0.30 1.04 -10.38
C MET A 86 1.65 1.09 -11.08
N TYR A 87 2.75 1.38 -10.37
CA TYR A 87 4.10 1.31 -10.94
C TYR A 87 4.54 -0.12 -11.29
N ALA A 88 4.12 -1.13 -10.53
CA ALA A 88 4.46 -2.52 -10.82
C ALA A 88 3.76 -3.05 -12.08
N GLU A 89 2.55 -2.60 -12.33
CA GLU A 89 1.70 -3.05 -13.44
C GLU A 89 1.81 -2.13 -14.66
N GLY A 90 2.12 -0.85 -14.47
CA GLY A 90 2.15 0.18 -15.52
C GLY A 90 0.77 0.74 -15.80
N GLU A 91 -0.09 0.81 -14.78
CA GLU A 91 -1.44 1.37 -14.88
C GLU A 91 -1.44 2.85 -14.51
N GLY A 92 -1.84 3.70 -15.45
CA GLY A 92 -1.86 5.16 -15.28
C GLY A 92 -0.49 5.84 -15.13
N VAL A 93 0.58 5.07 -15.05
CA VAL A 93 1.99 5.50 -14.96
C VAL A 93 2.88 4.59 -15.79
N GLU A 94 4.04 5.09 -16.20
CA GLU A 94 5.06 4.24 -16.80
C GLU A 94 5.53 3.18 -15.79
N LYS A 95 5.58 1.93 -16.24
CA LYS A 95 6.01 0.80 -15.40
C LYS A 95 7.40 1.00 -14.83
N ASP A 96 7.50 0.98 -13.51
CA ASP A 96 8.77 1.15 -12.78
C ASP A 96 8.79 0.27 -11.52
N ALA A 97 9.26 -0.94 -11.68
CA ALA A 97 9.32 -1.89 -10.58
C ALA A 97 10.28 -1.46 -9.44
N HIS A 98 11.26 -0.60 -9.72
CA HIS A 98 12.14 -0.08 -8.67
C HIS A 98 11.42 0.93 -7.78
N LYS A 99 10.62 1.82 -8.39
CA LYS A 99 9.73 2.72 -7.63
C LYS A 99 8.68 1.93 -6.84
N ALA A 100 8.07 0.92 -7.48
CA ALA A 100 7.12 0.04 -6.81
C ALA A 100 7.71 -0.60 -5.54
N GLY A 101 8.88 -1.22 -5.64
CA GLY A 101 9.54 -1.85 -4.50
C GLY A 101 9.82 -0.87 -3.35
N LYS A 102 10.28 0.34 -3.65
CA LYS A 102 10.52 1.38 -2.62
C LYS A 102 9.23 1.85 -1.93
N LEU A 103 8.14 1.98 -2.69
CA LEU A 103 6.85 2.40 -2.16
C LEU A 103 6.23 1.29 -1.29
N TYR A 104 6.26 0.03 -1.73
CA TYR A 104 5.83 -1.09 -0.91
C TYR A 104 6.63 -1.20 0.40
N GLU A 105 7.96 -1.01 0.34
CA GLU A 105 8.78 -1.03 1.55
C GLU A 105 8.38 0.07 2.54
N ARG A 106 8.15 1.30 2.05
CA ARG A 106 7.66 2.41 2.90
C ARG A 106 6.30 2.12 3.50
N ALA A 107 5.37 1.61 2.70
CA ALA A 107 4.04 1.22 3.16
C ALA A 107 4.11 0.12 4.24
N ALA A 108 4.95 -0.89 4.04
CA ALA A 108 5.18 -1.97 5.01
C ALA A 108 5.76 -1.45 6.34
N GLN A 109 6.72 -0.51 6.27
CA GLN A 109 7.31 0.14 7.46
C GLN A 109 6.28 0.91 8.28
N GLN A 110 5.27 1.46 7.65
CA GLN A 110 4.16 2.19 8.28
C GLN A 110 3.00 1.28 8.68
N GLY A 111 3.11 -0.01 8.44
CA GLY A 111 2.12 -0.98 8.89
C GLY A 111 1.03 -1.31 7.89
N ASN A 112 1.11 -0.86 6.63
CA ASN A 112 0.16 -1.32 5.60
C ASN A 112 0.10 -2.85 5.56
N PHE A 113 -1.13 -3.38 5.43
CA PHE A 113 -1.38 -4.82 5.54
C PHE A 113 -0.89 -5.60 4.33
N ASP A 114 -1.10 -5.08 3.12
CA ASP A 114 -0.88 -5.79 1.86
C ASP A 114 0.55 -5.64 1.33
N ALA A 115 1.21 -4.54 1.67
CA ALA A 115 2.53 -4.20 1.15
C ALA A 115 3.60 -5.29 1.35
N PRO A 116 3.68 -6.01 2.50
CA PRO A 116 4.65 -7.10 2.66
C PRO A 116 4.42 -8.23 1.66
N ASN A 117 3.17 -8.65 1.41
CA ASN A 117 2.87 -9.70 0.45
C ASN A 117 3.24 -9.27 -0.99
N ASN A 118 2.92 -8.04 -1.35
CA ASN A 118 3.22 -7.50 -2.67
C ASN A 118 4.74 -7.43 -2.91
N LEU A 119 5.50 -6.95 -1.94
CA LEU A 119 6.96 -6.88 -2.02
C LEU A 119 7.61 -8.28 -2.02
N GLY A 120 7.08 -9.21 -1.23
CA GLY A 120 7.48 -10.62 -1.26
C GLY A 120 7.31 -11.24 -2.64
N THR A 121 6.18 -10.95 -3.30
CA THR A 121 5.88 -11.41 -4.66
C THR A 121 6.87 -10.84 -5.69
N MET A 122 7.24 -9.57 -5.58
CA MET A 122 8.27 -8.98 -6.44
C MET A 122 9.61 -9.70 -6.31
N TYR A 123 10.06 -10.01 -5.08
CA TYR A 123 11.30 -10.76 -4.87
C TYR A 123 11.21 -12.21 -5.32
N LEU A 124 10.04 -12.86 -5.17
CA LEU A 124 9.82 -14.23 -5.61
C LEU A 124 9.90 -14.36 -7.13
N GLN A 125 9.29 -13.44 -7.85
CA GLN A 125 9.18 -13.50 -9.30
C GLN A 125 10.33 -12.79 -10.03
N GLY A 126 11.05 -11.91 -9.34
CA GLY A 126 12.09 -11.08 -9.96
C GLY A 126 11.53 -9.97 -10.83
N LEU A 127 10.39 -9.39 -10.43
CA LEU A 127 9.72 -8.32 -11.17
C LEU A 127 10.48 -6.99 -10.99
N GLY A 128 11.36 -6.67 -11.94
CA GLY A 128 12.17 -5.46 -11.95
C GLY A 128 13.23 -5.35 -10.84
N ILE A 129 13.33 -6.36 -10.01
CA ILE A 129 14.38 -6.56 -9.00
C ILE A 129 14.93 -7.98 -9.12
N THR A 130 16.16 -8.19 -8.70
CA THR A 130 16.75 -9.56 -8.73
C THR A 130 15.95 -10.49 -7.83
N ARG A 131 15.53 -11.65 -8.39
CA ARG A 131 14.83 -12.69 -7.63
C ARG A 131 15.65 -13.10 -6.41
N ASN A 132 15.01 -13.16 -5.26
CA ASN A 132 15.66 -13.48 -3.99
C ASN A 132 14.68 -14.17 -3.04
N TYR A 133 14.83 -15.49 -2.88
CA TYR A 133 13.95 -16.29 -2.02
C TYR A 133 14.06 -15.92 -0.54
N ILE A 134 15.25 -15.56 -0.05
CA ILE A 134 15.46 -15.13 1.33
C ILE A 134 14.63 -13.86 1.65
N ARG A 135 14.69 -12.86 0.75
CA ARG A 135 13.88 -11.64 0.90
C ARG A 135 12.40 -11.89 0.69
N ALA A 136 12.03 -12.74 -0.28
CA ALA A 136 10.63 -13.13 -0.49
C ALA A 136 10.05 -13.78 0.77
N TYR A 137 10.76 -14.77 1.33
CA TYR A 137 10.38 -15.41 2.59
C TYR A 137 10.22 -14.41 3.73
N MET A 138 11.20 -13.52 3.92
CA MET A 138 11.18 -12.49 4.95
C MET A 138 9.91 -11.64 4.86
N TRP A 139 9.60 -11.12 3.68
CA TRP A 139 8.45 -10.26 3.47
C TRP A 139 7.12 -10.99 3.63
N PHE A 140 7.00 -12.20 3.10
CA PHE A 140 5.82 -13.04 3.32
C PHE A 140 5.63 -13.40 4.80
N HIS A 141 6.72 -13.67 5.53
CA HIS A 141 6.65 -13.93 6.96
C HIS A 141 6.13 -12.71 7.73
N LEU A 142 6.57 -11.50 7.39
CA LEU A 142 6.06 -10.27 7.98
C LEU A 142 4.56 -10.06 7.68
N GLY A 143 4.10 -10.40 6.47
CA GLY A 143 2.67 -10.39 6.11
C GLY A 143 1.89 -11.44 6.91
N GLU A 144 2.39 -12.67 7.03
CA GLU A 144 1.77 -13.72 7.83
C GLU A 144 1.61 -13.31 9.31
N MET A 145 2.62 -12.67 9.89
CA MET A 145 2.56 -12.16 11.27
C MET A 145 1.45 -11.13 11.48
N LYS A 146 1.01 -10.46 10.42
CA LYS A 146 -0.15 -9.55 10.41
C LYS A 146 -1.48 -10.27 10.15
N GLY A 147 -1.45 -11.57 9.90
CA GLY A 147 -2.63 -12.38 9.63
C GLY A 147 -2.97 -12.56 8.14
N ASP A 148 -2.11 -12.12 7.24
CA ASP A 148 -2.31 -12.34 5.80
C ASP A 148 -2.15 -13.82 5.44
N ARG A 149 -3.28 -14.46 5.11
CA ARG A 149 -3.33 -15.88 4.72
C ARG A 149 -2.66 -16.14 3.36
N THR A 150 -2.65 -15.16 2.47
CA THR A 150 -1.98 -15.27 1.17
C THR A 150 -0.47 -15.22 1.36
N ALA A 151 0.01 -14.29 2.17
CA ALA A 151 1.42 -14.23 2.54
C ALA A 151 1.90 -15.53 3.20
N LYS A 152 1.09 -16.14 4.08
CA LYS A 152 1.39 -17.45 4.66
C LYS A 152 1.60 -18.52 3.60
N LYS A 153 0.66 -18.67 2.66
CA LYS A 153 0.77 -19.65 1.56
C LYS A 153 2.00 -19.40 0.69
N ASN A 154 2.27 -18.13 0.39
CA ASN A 154 3.42 -17.74 -0.40
C ASN A 154 4.74 -18.02 0.34
N ARG A 155 4.80 -17.79 1.65
CA ARG A 155 5.97 -18.14 2.47
C ARG A 155 6.22 -19.66 2.46
N GLU A 156 5.17 -20.45 2.69
CA GLU A 156 5.27 -21.91 2.65
C GLU A 156 5.76 -22.42 1.29
N PHE A 157 5.27 -21.82 0.20
CA PHE A 157 5.76 -22.14 -1.14
C PHE A 157 7.25 -21.79 -1.32
N VAL A 158 7.66 -20.59 -0.91
CA VAL A 158 9.07 -20.15 -1.03
C VAL A 158 9.99 -21.05 -0.20
N GLU A 159 9.55 -21.45 0.99
CA GLU A 159 10.29 -22.35 1.88
C GLU A 159 10.67 -23.67 1.19
N THR A 160 9.82 -24.21 0.30
CA THR A 160 10.15 -25.41 -0.50
C THR A 160 11.29 -25.21 -1.52
N LYS A 161 11.68 -23.96 -1.78
CA LYS A 161 12.75 -23.58 -2.72
C LYS A 161 14.06 -23.22 -2.02
N MET A 162 14.08 -23.28 -0.68
CA MET A 162 15.18 -22.83 0.15
C MET A 162 15.82 -24.00 0.90
N ASN A 163 17.12 -23.90 1.14
CA ASN A 163 17.81 -24.78 2.07
C ASN A 163 17.73 -24.26 3.52
N SER A 164 18.19 -25.07 4.49
CA SER A 164 18.11 -24.74 5.92
C SER A 164 18.89 -23.47 6.30
N GLU A 165 20.02 -23.20 5.66
CA GLU A 165 20.82 -22.00 5.91
C GLU A 165 20.10 -20.73 5.44
N GLU A 166 19.49 -20.79 4.25
CA GLU A 166 18.70 -19.67 3.71
C GLU A 166 17.49 -19.35 4.57
N ILE A 167 16.80 -20.37 5.12
CA ILE A 167 15.69 -20.19 6.05
C ILE A 167 16.15 -19.53 7.35
N ILE A 168 17.30 -19.96 7.89
CA ILE A 168 17.89 -19.33 9.09
C ILE A 168 18.22 -17.86 8.82
N GLN A 169 18.83 -17.57 7.66
CA GLN A 169 19.16 -16.21 7.25
C GLN A 169 17.90 -15.35 7.09
N ALA A 170 16.86 -15.86 6.47
CA ALA A 170 15.59 -15.16 6.29
C ALA A 170 14.94 -14.82 7.65
N ASN A 171 14.88 -15.79 8.57
CA ASN A 171 14.34 -15.56 9.92
C ASN A 171 15.18 -14.55 10.73
N LYS A 172 16.49 -14.50 10.53
CA LYS A 172 17.33 -13.46 11.10
C LYS A 172 16.95 -12.08 10.56
N GLN A 173 16.74 -11.94 9.25
CA GLN A 173 16.28 -10.68 8.64
C GLN A 173 14.89 -10.24 9.16
N VAL A 174 13.95 -11.18 9.37
CA VAL A 174 12.66 -10.88 10.01
C VAL A 174 12.87 -10.26 11.40
N LYS A 175 13.70 -10.88 12.24
CA LYS A 175 13.98 -10.37 13.60
C LYS A 175 14.64 -9.00 13.56
N GLU A 176 15.59 -8.76 12.66
CA GLU A 176 16.26 -7.48 12.48
C GLU A 176 15.28 -6.39 12.05
N TRP A 177 14.40 -6.70 11.09
CA TRP A 177 13.37 -5.79 10.64
C TRP A 177 12.37 -5.44 11.75
N MET A 178 11.88 -6.45 12.47
CA MET A 178 10.95 -6.28 13.60
C MET A 178 11.57 -5.39 14.68
N ARG A 179 12.84 -5.62 15.04
CA ARG A 179 13.55 -4.79 16.02
C ARG A 179 13.65 -3.33 15.56
N LYS A 180 13.89 -3.11 14.28
CA LYS A 180 14.08 -1.77 13.71
C LYS A 180 12.79 -0.96 13.62
N TYR A 181 11.68 -1.60 13.21
CA TYR A 181 10.46 -0.89 12.83
C TYR A 181 9.26 -1.14 13.75
N VAL A 182 9.27 -2.19 14.56
CA VAL A 182 8.16 -2.55 15.46
C VAL A 182 8.54 -2.41 16.93
N GLY A 183 9.85 -2.46 17.26
CA GLY A 183 10.32 -2.16 18.62
C GLY A 183 10.24 -3.34 19.58
N PHE A 184 10.63 -4.55 19.13
CA PHE A 184 10.81 -5.73 19.99
C PHE A 184 12.28 -5.97 20.34
#